data_8ad96b6df1563a1a71f4cb9e940ba738
#
_entry.id   8ad96b6df1563a1a71f4cb9e940ba738
#
_cell.length_a   1.000
_cell.length_b   1.000
_cell.length_c   1.000
_cell.angle_alpha   90.00
_cell.angle_beta   90.00
_cell.angle_gamma   90.00
#
_symmetry.space_group_name_H-M   'P 1'
#
loop_
_entity.id
_entity.type
_entity.pdbx_description
1 polymer ?
#
loop_
_entity_poly.entity_id
_entity_poly.type
_entity_poly.pdbx_seq_one_letter_code
_entity_poly.pdbx_strand_id
1 'polypeptide(L)'
;MSLVPPSSFAEELRATTLKVYERYAVEVVERFGFCPWARAARESGQVTLRVVFSADHDDFDESLSLLSELHEQASDTGGTDIALFVYPLLDLDRLAFEDYARRLRARAEAGPHFGHGPLDAFALAAFHPSANADLSHPDRLVPYVRRTPDPTVQLVRKSALFGIKGLSSGTAFLDVSTLTADAFKALQEPAPKAVRERIAEQNLTTVRDTGTAAIDAVLTDIAEEREAAHQRLLARHGRRGPQRRDPG
;
A
#
# COMPACT_ATOMS: atom_id res chain seq x y z
N MET A 1 9.02 8.29 24.58
CA MET A 1 9.00 9.74 24.24
C MET A 1 9.26 9.84 22.75
N SER A 2 8.19 9.99 21.95
CA SER A 2 8.31 10.22 20.51
C SER A 2 8.97 11.60 20.30
N LEU A 3 10.16 11.61 19.71
CA LEU A 3 10.86 12.84 19.37
C LEU A 3 10.25 13.35 18.05
N VAL A 4 9.25 14.22 18.16
CA VAL A 4 8.75 14.96 16.98
C VAL A 4 9.97 15.70 16.37
N PRO A 5 10.32 15.45 15.10
CA PRO A 5 11.45 16.12 14.48
C PRO A 5 11.23 17.63 14.41
N PRO A 6 12.31 18.47 14.41
CA PRO A 6 12.18 19.88 14.16
C PRO A 6 11.35 20.14 12.90
N SER A 7 10.51 21.17 12.91
CA SER A 7 9.57 21.46 11.81
C SER A 7 10.24 21.50 10.43
N SER A 8 11.43 22.11 10.32
CA SER A 8 12.21 22.19 9.08
C SER A 8 12.66 20.80 8.56
N PHE A 9 13.10 19.90 9.44
CA PHE A 9 13.47 18.54 9.06
C PHE A 9 12.24 17.74 8.57
N ALA A 10 11.14 17.84 9.30
CA ALA A 10 9.91 17.14 8.95
C ALA A 10 9.34 17.62 7.60
N GLU A 11 9.38 18.93 7.35
CA GLU A 11 8.95 19.52 6.07
C GLU A 11 9.83 19.06 4.90
N GLU A 12 11.17 19.12 5.07
CA GLU A 12 12.11 18.67 4.03
C GLU A 12 12.00 17.14 3.78
N LEU A 13 11.84 16.34 4.83
CA LEU A 13 11.66 14.90 4.70
C LEU A 13 10.34 14.58 3.97
N ARG A 14 9.26 15.27 4.34
CA ARG A 14 7.97 15.13 3.65
C ARG A 14 8.09 15.48 2.16
N ALA A 15 8.67 16.63 1.83
CA ALA A 15 8.84 17.06 0.44
C ALA A 15 9.68 16.07 -0.38
N THR A 16 10.76 15.56 0.21
CA THR A 16 11.63 14.56 -0.40
C THR A 16 10.88 13.25 -0.65
N THR A 17 10.14 12.77 0.35
CA THR A 17 9.36 11.53 0.24
C THR A 17 8.27 11.67 -0.82
N LEU A 18 7.54 12.77 -0.85
CA LEU A 18 6.51 13.03 -1.87
C LEU A 18 7.08 12.94 -3.29
N LYS A 19 8.23 13.58 -3.54
CA LYS A 19 8.90 13.56 -4.85
C LYS A 19 9.29 12.15 -5.28
N VAL A 20 9.88 11.38 -4.37
CA VAL A 20 10.29 9.99 -4.63
C VAL A 20 9.08 9.09 -4.93
N TYR A 21 7.98 9.28 -4.21
CA TYR A 21 6.77 8.49 -4.41
C TYR A 21 5.98 8.87 -5.65
N GLU A 22 6.01 10.14 -6.07
CA GLU A 22 5.46 10.55 -7.37
C GLU A 22 6.19 9.83 -8.52
N ARG A 23 7.53 9.82 -8.46
CA ARG A 23 8.36 9.09 -9.41
C ARG A 23 8.06 7.58 -9.39
N TYR A 24 8.00 6.97 -8.20
CA TYR A 24 7.64 5.56 -8.02
C TYR A 24 6.24 5.23 -8.60
N ALA A 25 5.25 6.06 -8.35
CA ALA A 25 3.90 5.84 -8.87
C ALA A 25 3.87 5.81 -10.40
N VAL A 26 4.56 6.74 -11.06
CA VAL A 26 4.57 6.86 -12.52
C VAL A 26 5.49 5.81 -13.16
N GLU A 27 6.74 5.72 -12.69
CA GLU A 27 7.77 4.91 -13.37
C GLU A 27 7.70 3.41 -13.04
N VAL A 28 7.04 3.04 -11.92
CA VAL A 28 6.89 1.63 -11.52
C VAL A 28 5.43 1.21 -11.60
N VAL A 29 4.56 1.79 -10.78
CA VAL A 29 3.19 1.28 -10.63
C VAL A 29 2.38 1.44 -11.92
N GLU A 30 2.42 2.64 -12.53
CA GLU A 30 1.66 2.95 -13.75
C GLU A 30 2.34 2.38 -15.01
N ARG A 31 3.68 2.52 -15.12
CA ARG A 31 4.43 2.05 -16.28
C ARG A 31 4.31 0.54 -16.46
N PHE A 32 4.39 -0.24 -15.38
CA PHE A 32 4.27 -1.69 -15.44
C PHE A 32 2.83 -2.19 -15.20
N GLY A 33 1.87 -1.30 -14.96
CA GLY A 33 0.46 -1.67 -14.78
C GLY A 33 0.19 -2.52 -13.55
N PHE A 34 1.00 -2.39 -12.48
CA PHE A 34 0.85 -3.20 -11.26
C PHE A 34 -0.45 -2.92 -10.49
N CYS A 35 -1.01 -1.74 -10.67
CA CYS A 35 -2.31 -1.38 -10.14
C CYS A 35 -3.15 -0.72 -11.25
N PRO A 36 -4.24 -1.35 -11.69
CA PRO A 36 -5.04 -0.84 -12.81
C PRO A 36 -5.75 0.50 -12.52
N TRP A 37 -5.84 0.89 -11.25
CA TRP A 37 -6.47 2.16 -10.84
C TRP A 37 -5.47 3.28 -10.55
N ALA A 38 -4.19 2.98 -10.41
CA ALA A 38 -3.21 3.92 -9.89
C ALA A 38 -3.23 5.25 -10.64
N ARG A 39 -3.20 5.21 -11.97
CA ARG A 39 -3.23 6.41 -12.80
C ARG A 39 -4.51 7.21 -12.61
N ALA A 40 -5.66 6.57 -12.75
CA ALA A 40 -6.94 7.25 -12.62
C ALA A 40 -7.14 7.88 -11.23
N ALA A 41 -6.78 7.15 -10.16
CA ALA A 41 -6.85 7.66 -8.80
C ALA A 41 -5.90 8.85 -8.57
N ARG A 42 -4.67 8.78 -9.11
CA ARG A 42 -3.70 9.87 -9.00
C ARG A 42 -4.17 11.12 -9.77
N GLU A 43 -4.62 10.96 -11.01
CA GLU A 43 -5.07 12.08 -11.87
C GLU A 43 -6.36 12.74 -11.34
N SER A 44 -7.22 11.97 -10.65
CA SER A 44 -8.41 12.50 -9.99
C SER A 44 -8.19 13.03 -8.57
N GLY A 45 -6.93 13.01 -8.07
CA GLY A 45 -6.62 13.50 -6.72
C GLY A 45 -7.13 12.59 -5.59
N GLN A 46 -7.45 11.32 -5.88
CA GLN A 46 -7.96 10.36 -4.91
C GLN A 46 -6.86 9.54 -4.22
N VAL A 47 -5.59 9.89 -4.44
CA VAL A 47 -4.43 9.30 -3.75
C VAL A 47 -3.93 10.27 -2.70
N THR A 48 -3.89 9.83 -1.44
CA THR A 48 -3.34 10.60 -0.33
C THR A 48 -2.06 9.94 0.17
N LEU A 49 -0.97 10.70 0.25
CA LEU A 49 0.27 10.24 0.87
C LEU A 49 0.48 10.96 2.19
N ARG A 50 0.80 10.23 3.24
CA ARG A 50 1.15 10.71 4.58
C ARG A 50 2.50 10.13 4.99
N VAL A 51 3.38 10.99 5.48
CA VAL A 51 4.69 10.57 6.04
C VAL A 51 4.53 10.42 7.53
N VAL A 52 4.85 9.24 8.05
CA VAL A 52 4.90 8.93 9.47
C VAL A 52 6.33 9.11 9.93
N PHE A 53 6.53 9.95 10.95
CA PHE A 53 7.87 10.35 11.41
C PHE A 53 8.38 9.49 12.57
N SER A 54 7.56 8.60 13.11
CA SER A 54 8.01 7.68 14.15
C SER A 54 9.08 6.72 13.61
N ALA A 55 10.19 6.62 14.34
CA ALA A 55 11.24 5.62 14.13
C ALA A 55 11.08 4.43 15.08
N ASP A 56 10.09 4.45 15.98
CA ASP A 56 9.82 3.43 16.96
C ASP A 56 8.72 2.48 16.45
N HIS A 57 9.04 1.21 16.32
CA HIS A 57 8.12 0.18 15.85
C HIS A 57 7.03 -0.20 16.86
N ASP A 58 7.08 0.30 18.09
CA ASP A 58 6.05 0.11 19.10
C ASP A 58 5.18 1.37 19.29
N ASP A 59 5.53 2.47 18.64
CA ASP A 59 4.76 3.70 18.61
C ASP A 59 3.80 3.71 17.39
N PHE A 60 2.51 3.66 17.66
CA PHE A 60 1.45 3.66 16.67
C PHE A 60 0.62 4.95 16.67
N ASP A 61 0.90 5.89 17.57
CA ASP A 61 0.00 7.02 17.84
C ASP A 61 -0.18 7.92 16.62
N GLU A 62 0.90 8.26 15.91
CA GLU A 62 0.82 9.04 14.67
C GLU A 62 0.02 8.31 13.59
N SER A 63 0.26 7.01 13.40
CA SER A 63 -0.45 6.20 12.42
C SER A 63 -1.94 6.06 12.74
N LEU A 64 -2.29 5.90 14.02
CA LEU A 64 -3.69 5.82 14.48
C LEU A 64 -4.41 7.17 14.32
N SER A 65 -3.73 8.29 14.58
CA SER A 65 -4.27 9.64 14.32
C SER A 65 -4.59 9.83 12.83
N LEU A 66 -3.66 9.48 11.96
CA LEU A 66 -3.85 9.55 10.49
C LEU A 66 -4.98 8.63 10.00
N LEU A 67 -5.14 7.45 10.59
CA LEU A 67 -6.26 6.55 10.30
C LEU A 67 -7.60 7.16 10.70
N SER A 68 -7.67 7.84 11.85
CA SER A 68 -8.88 8.53 12.31
C SER A 68 -9.25 9.68 11.38
N GLU A 69 -8.28 10.53 11.01
CA GLU A 69 -8.48 11.60 10.03
C GLU A 69 -9.01 11.08 8.69
N LEU A 70 -8.42 9.97 8.20
CA LEU A 70 -8.84 9.34 6.95
C LEU A 70 -10.26 8.79 7.02
N HIS A 71 -10.65 8.25 8.18
CA HIS A 71 -12.01 7.76 8.41
C HIS A 71 -13.05 8.89 8.42
N GLU A 72 -12.75 9.99 9.09
CA GLU A 72 -13.62 11.18 9.12
C GLU A 72 -13.84 11.74 7.71
N GLN A 73 -12.76 11.83 6.91
CA GLN A 73 -12.81 12.26 5.51
C GLN A 73 -13.54 11.25 4.60
N ALA A 74 -13.59 9.96 4.99
CA ALA A 74 -14.24 8.92 4.20
C ALA A 74 -15.77 9.05 4.17
N SER A 75 -16.36 9.80 5.10
CA SER A 75 -17.80 10.04 5.19
C SER A 75 -18.30 11.03 4.11
N ASP A 76 -17.40 11.81 3.51
CA ASP A 76 -17.75 12.78 2.47
C ASP A 76 -17.67 12.15 1.06
N THR A 77 -18.68 12.45 0.25
CA THR A 77 -18.72 12.07 -1.18
C THR A 77 -17.52 12.70 -1.92
N GLY A 78 -16.53 11.89 -2.29
CA GLY A 78 -15.33 12.33 -3.02
C GLY A 78 -14.03 12.19 -2.25
N GLY A 79 -14.01 11.43 -1.15
CA GLY A 79 -12.81 11.21 -0.33
C GLY A 79 -11.76 10.30 -0.98
N THR A 80 -10.64 10.17 -0.30
CA THR A 80 -9.46 9.37 -0.68
C THR A 80 -9.82 7.91 -0.96
N ASP A 81 -9.48 7.40 -2.14
CA ASP A 81 -9.62 5.99 -2.49
C ASP A 81 -8.38 5.17 -2.11
N ILE A 82 -7.20 5.78 -2.21
CA ILE A 82 -5.93 5.15 -1.87
C ILE A 82 -5.17 6.07 -0.91
N ALA A 83 -4.82 5.56 0.28
CA ALA A 83 -3.91 6.24 1.17
C ALA A 83 -2.62 5.44 1.34
N LEU A 84 -1.49 6.14 1.35
CA LEU A 84 -0.16 5.59 1.58
C LEU A 84 0.42 6.22 2.84
N PHE A 85 0.64 5.42 3.88
CA PHE A 85 1.39 5.83 5.07
C PHE A 85 2.81 5.36 4.90
N VAL A 86 3.73 6.30 4.72
CA VAL A 86 5.14 6.04 4.42
C VAL A 86 5.98 6.26 5.66
N TYR A 87 6.85 5.31 5.97
CA TYR A 87 7.67 5.26 7.18
C TYR A 87 9.17 5.41 6.83
N PRO A 88 9.65 6.59 6.45
CA PRO A 88 11.02 6.76 5.95
C PRO A 88 12.10 6.63 7.02
N LEU A 89 11.73 6.68 8.30
CA LEU A 89 12.64 6.59 9.45
C LEU A 89 12.56 5.23 10.17
N LEU A 90 11.63 4.37 9.77
CA LEU A 90 11.41 3.07 10.41
C LEU A 90 12.31 2.01 9.75
N ASP A 91 13.29 1.52 10.51
CA ASP A 91 14.25 0.52 10.06
C ASP A 91 13.81 -0.87 10.53
N LEU A 92 12.99 -1.52 9.73
CA LEU A 92 12.52 -2.89 9.95
C LEU A 92 12.80 -3.72 8.70
N ASP A 93 13.05 -5.00 8.87
CA ASP A 93 12.99 -5.93 7.75
C ASP A 93 11.54 -6.17 7.29
N ARG A 94 11.37 -6.82 6.15
CA ARG A 94 10.06 -7.05 5.56
C ARG A 94 9.08 -7.77 6.47
N LEU A 95 9.53 -8.82 7.17
CA LEU A 95 8.67 -9.63 8.04
C LEU A 95 8.28 -8.86 9.30
N ALA A 96 9.23 -8.15 9.89
CA ALA A 96 8.99 -7.27 11.02
C ALA A 96 8.03 -6.12 10.66
N PHE A 97 8.12 -5.58 9.43
CA PHE A 97 7.19 -4.55 8.96
C PHE A 97 5.79 -5.11 8.67
N GLU A 98 5.68 -6.32 8.13
CA GLU A 98 4.38 -7.00 7.98
C GLU A 98 3.72 -7.24 9.36
N ASP A 99 4.52 -7.60 10.37
CA ASP A 99 4.05 -7.71 11.77
C ASP A 99 3.63 -6.36 12.34
N TYR A 100 4.41 -5.30 12.11
CA TYR A 100 4.04 -3.93 12.48
C TYR A 100 2.66 -3.54 11.89
N ALA A 101 2.47 -3.74 10.59
CA ALA A 101 1.20 -3.42 9.92
C ALA A 101 0.02 -4.24 10.46
N ARG A 102 0.26 -5.50 10.82
CA ARG A 102 -0.74 -6.36 11.49
C ARG A 102 -1.10 -5.85 12.88
N ARG A 103 -0.11 -5.43 13.69
CA ARG A 103 -0.32 -4.84 15.02
C ARG A 103 -1.03 -3.49 14.95
N LEU A 104 -0.66 -2.64 13.98
CA LEU A 104 -1.36 -1.38 13.71
C LEU A 104 -2.85 -1.64 13.43
N ARG A 105 -3.14 -2.61 12.55
CA ARG A 105 -4.49 -3.01 12.24
C ARG A 105 -5.25 -3.47 13.50
N ALA A 106 -4.68 -4.36 14.30
CA ALA A 106 -5.31 -4.86 15.53
C ALA A 106 -5.59 -3.74 16.52
N ARG A 107 -4.69 -2.76 16.66
CA ARG A 107 -4.91 -1.60 17.54
C ARG A 107 -6.01 -0.67 17.01
N ALA A 108 -6.05 -0.44 15.72
CA ALA A 108 -7.10 0.34 15.09
C ALA A 108 -8.49 -0.31 15.25
N GLU A 109 -8.57 -1.64 15.18
CA GLU A 109 -9.82 -2.39 15.41
C GLU A 109 -10.25 -2.43 16.88
N ALA A 110 -9.32 -2.36 17.84
CA ALA A 110 -9.59 -2.41 19.28
C ALA A 110 -9.88 -1.04 19.92
N GLY A 111 -9.69 0.07 19.22
CA GLY A 111 -9.79 1.42 19.78
C GLY A 111 -11.24 1.84 20.07
N PRO A 112 -11.47 2.68 21.13
CA PRO A 112 -12.81 3.07 21.60
C PRO A 112 -13.60 3.94 20.62
N HIS A 113 -12.95 4.51 19.61
CA HIS A 113 -13.59 5.32 18.57
C HIS A 113 -14.14 4.49 17.40
N PHE A 114 -14.03 3.17 17.45
CA PHE A 114 -14.15 2.27 16.33
C PHE A 114 -15.24 1.20 16.48
N GLY A 115 -16.37 1.55 17.05
CA GLY A 115 -17.54 0.66 17.07
C GLY A 115 -18.06 0.22 15.68
N HIS A 116 -17.65 0.92 14.63
CA HIS A 116 -17.56 0.54 13.22
C HIS A 116 -16.22 1.10 12.75
N GLY A 117 -15.15 0.28 12.76
CA GLY A 117 -13.78 0.77 12.68
C GLY A 117 -13.43 1.46 11.36
N PRO A 118 -12.45 2.38 11.36
CA PRO A 118 -11.96 3.04 10.15
C PRO A 118 -11.47 2.03 9.10
N LEU A 119 -11.07 0.84 9.54
CA LEU A 119 -10.67 -0.25 8.66
C LEU A 119 -11.85 -1.03 8.06
N ASP A 120 -13.10 -0.81 8.50
CA ASP A 120 -14.25 -1.38 7.79
C ASP A 120 -14.40 -0.81 6.39
N ALA A 121 -14.00 0.44 6.19
CA ALA A 121 -14.01 1.10 4.90
C ALA A 121 -12.78 0.79 4.03
N PHE A 122 -11.67 0.33 4.61
CA PHE A 122 -10.39 0.16 3.93
C PHE A 122 -9.84 -1.27 4.00
N ALA A 123 -9.21 -1.71 2.92
CA ALA A 123 -8.32 -2.86 2.90
C ALA A 123 -6.88 -2.37 3.16
N LEU A 124 -6.18 -3.01 4.09
CA LEU A 124 -4.81 -2.66 4.47
C LEU A 124 -3.82 -3.67 3.89
N ALA A 125 -2.70 -3.20 3.37
CA ALA A 125 -1.59 -4.03 2.91
C ALA A 125 -0.25 -3.39 3.26
N ALA A 126 0.72 -4.23 3.67
CA ALA A 126 2.10 -3.82 3.88
C ALA A 126 2.89 -3.91 2.57
N PHE A 127 3.72 -2.90 2.32
CA PHE A 127 4.65 -2.78 1.20
C PHE A 127 6.04 -2.50 1.78
N HIS A 128 7.08 -3.11 1.18
CA HIS A 128 8.42 -2.99 1.73
C HIS A 128 9.47 -2.97 0.60
N PRO A 129 10.59 -2.21 0.76
CA PRO A 129 11.65 -2.16 -0.26
C PRO A 129 12.23 -3.52 -0.66
N SER A 130 12.30 -4.46 0.29
CA SER A 130 12.97 -5.74 0.10
C SER A 130 11.99 -6.86 -0.18
N ALA A 131 12.03 -7.42 -1.37
CA ALA A 131 11.41 -8.69 -1.69
C ALA A 131 12.05 -9.27 -2.96
N ASN A 132 12.30 -10.57 -2.97
CA ASN A 132 12.75 -11.29 -4.15
C ASN A 132 11.55 -11.69 -5.03
N ALA A 133 11.77 -11.78 -6.35
CA ALA A 133 10.77 -12.26 -7.27
C ALA A 133 10.65 -13.80 -7.15
N ASP A 134 9.44 -14.28 -6.87
CA ASP A 134 9.09 -15.69 -7.03
C ASP A 134 8.02 -15.81 -8.11
N LEU A 135 8.45 -16.25 -9.30
CA LEU A 135 7.62 -16.38 -10.49
C LEU A 135 6.88 -17.72 -10.57
N SER A 136 6.96 -18.56 -9.53
CA SER A 136 6.34 -19.89 -9.54
C SER A 136 4.82 -19.83 -9.43
N HIS A 137 4.28 -18.82 -8.75
CA HIS A 137 2.84 -18.65 -8.55
C HIS A 137 2.47 -17.16 -8.40
N PRO A 138 1.29 -16.70 -8.90
CA PRO A 138 0.88 -15.29 -8.79
C PRO A 138 0.93 -14.75 -7.36
N ASP A 139 0.45 -15.51 -6.36
CA ASP A 139 0.45 -15.06 -4.97
C ASP A 139 1.86 -14.92 -4.37
N ARG A 140 2.83 -15.73 -4.84
CA ARG A 140 4.23 -15.67 -4.40
C ARG A 140 4.95 -14.45 -4.95
N LEU A 141 4.48 -13.90 -6.07
CA LEU A 141 5.01 -12.68 -6.66
C LEU A 141 4.50 -11.41 -5.94
N VAL A 142 3.40 -11.49 -5.18
CA VAL A 142 2.79 -10.31 -4.53
C VAL A 142 3.77 -9.47 -3.72
N PRO A 143 4.67 -10.03 -2.87
CA PRO A 143 5.65 -9.21 -2.17
C PRO A 143 6.58 -8.43 -3.09
N TYR A 144 6.99 -9.00 -4.21
CA TYR A 144 7.87 -8.37 -5.19
C TYR A 144 7.21 -7.16 -5.86
N VAL A 145 5.95 -7.27 -6.29
CA VAL A 145 5.22 -6.13 -6.91
C VAL A 145 4.78 -5.07 -5.89
N ARG A 146 4.92 -5.37 -4.60
CA ARG A 146 4.68 -4.45 -3.48
C ARG A 146 5.97 -3.81 -2.95
N ARG A 147 7.03 -3.80 -3.74
CA ARG A 147 8.25 -3.08 -3.37
C ARG A 147 8.05 -1.58 -3.54
N THR A 148 8.37 -0.83 -2.49
CA THR A 148 8.26 0.63 -2.40
C THR A 148 9.61 1.23 -1.98
N PRO A 149 9.85 2.53 -2.19
CA PRO A 149 11.10 3.17 -1.76
C PRO A 149 11.34 3.13 -0.24
N ASP A 150 10.28 3.14 0.56
CA ASP A 150 10.28 3.03 2.02
C ASP A 150 9.24 2.01 2.48
N PRO A 151 9.33 1.46 3.71
CA PRO A 151 8.23 0.72 4.31
C PRO A 151 6.94 1.53 4.24
N THR A 152 5.86 0.92 3.76
CA THR A 152 4.60 1.64 3.48
C THR A 152 3.40 0.80 3.83
N VAL A 153 2.45 1.37 4.56
CA VAL A 153 1.11 0.80 4.72
C VAL A 153 0.19 1.43 3.67
N GLN A 154 -0.31 0.62 2.77
CA GLN A 154 -1.31 1.03 1.81
C GLN A 154 -2.70 0.72 2.35
N LEU A 155 -3.60 1.68 2.21
CA LEU A 155 -5.03 1.58 2.51
C LEU A 155 -5.79 1.84 1.21
N VAL A 156 -6.68 0.91 0.83
CA VAL A 156 -7.53 1.07 -0.35
C VAL A 156 -8.98 1.00 0.09
N ARG A 157 -9.78 1.99 -0.30
CA ARG A 157 -11.21 2.01 0.01
C ARG A 157 -11.91 0.79 -0.58
N LYS A 158 -12.61 0.03 0.25
CA LYS A 158 -13.31 -1.18 -0.20
C LYS A 158 -14.37 -0.88 -1.27
N SER A 159 -15.08 0.25 -1.15
CA SER A 159 -16.06 0.67 -2.18
C SER A 159 -15.41 0.94 -3.54
N ALA A 160 -14.19 1.51 -3.57
CA ALA A 160 -13.44 1.67 -4.82
C ALA A 160 -13.05 0.31 -5.43
N LEU A 161 -12.71 -0.68 -4.58
CA LEU A 161 -12.47 -2.05 -5.02
C LEU A 161 -13.75 -2.73 -5.55
N PHE A 162 -14.92 -2.43 -4.97
CA PHE A 162 -16.22 -2.99 -5.37
C PHE A 162 -16.88 -2.23 -6.53
N GLY A 163 -16.54 -0.97 -6.74
CA GLY A 163 -17.09 -0.11 -7.80
C GLY A 163 -16.69 -0.55 -9.22
N ILE A 164 -15.77 -1.50 -9.35
CA ILE A 164 -15.37 -2.08 -10.62
C ILE A 164 -16.44 -3.07 -11.06
N LYS A 165 -17.13 -2.76 -12.15
CA LYS A 165 -18.14 -3.62 -12.77
C LYS A 165 -17.59 -5.06 -12.91
N GLY A 166 -18.14 -5.99 -12.14
CA GLY A 166 -17.75 -7.42 -12.10
C GLY A 166 -17.29 -7.92 -10.72
N LEU A 167 -17.29 -7.05 -9.68
CA LEU A 167 -17.05 -7.41 -8.29
C LEU A 167 -18.36 -7.50 -7.51
N SER A 168 -19.21 -8.43 -7.83
CA SER A 168 -20.22 -8.85 -6.87
C SER A 168 -19.59 -9.85 -5.88
N SER A 169 -19.03 -9.36 -4.79
CA SER A 169 -18.87 -10.18 -3.59
C SER A 169 -20.20 -10.20 -2.84
N GLY A 170 -21.23 -10.65 -3.51
CA GLY A 170 -22.48 -10.96 -2.84
C GLY A 170 -22.50 -12.45 -2.57
N THR A 171 -22.42 -12.87 -1.32
CA THR A 171 -23.26 -13.97 -0.85
C THR A 171 -24.69 -13.48 -0.94
N ALA A 172 -25.20 -13.34 -2.16
CA ALA A 172 -26.62 -13.26 -2.39
C ALA A 172 -27.17 -14.62 -1.95
N PHE A 173 -27.94 -14.66 -0.89
CA PHE A 173 -28.85 -15.77 -0.66
C PHE A 173 -29.81 -15.81 -1.84
N LEU A 174 -29.48 -16.61 -2.87
CA LEU A 174 -30.37 -16.85 -3.98
C LEU A 174 -31.46 -17.78 -3.46
N ASP A 175 -32.69 -17.32 -3.50
CA ASP A 175 -33.85 -18.17 -3.28
C ASP A 175 -33.93 -19.14 -4.46
N VAL A 176 -33.52 -20.39 -4.21
CA VAL A 176 -33.40 -21.46 -5.21
C VAL A 176 -34.76 -21.74 -5.85
N SER A 177 -35.88 -21.42 -5.23
CA SER A 177 -37.23 -21.65 -5.73
C SER A 177 -37.65 -20.75 -6.90
N THR A 178 -36.88 -19.64 -7.13
CA THR A 178 -37.16 -18.66 -8.19
C THR A 178 -36.18 -18.75 -9.37
N LEU A 179 -35.25 -19.73 -9.37
CA LEU A 179 -34.23 -19.86 -10.41
C LEU A 179 -34.83 -20.40 -11.71
N THR A 180 -34.64 -19.63 -12.78
CA THR A 180 -34.91 -20.10 -14.16
C THR A 180 -33.82 -21.11 -14.60
N ALA A 181 -34.10 -21.92 -15.62
CA ALA A 181 -33.14 -22.88 -16.20
C ALA A 181 -31.82 -22.19 -16.65
N ASP A 182 -31.90 -20.95 -17.14
CA ASP A 182 -30.72 -20.14 -17.54
C ASP A 182 -29.92 -19.67 -16.33
N ALA A 183 -30.58 -19.31 -15.23
CA ALA A 183 -29.92 -18.96 -13.98
C ALA A 183 -29.25 -20.20 -13.35
N PHE A 184 -29.84 -21.38 -13.48
CA PHE A 184 -29.24 -22.63 -13.02
C PHE A 184 -28.00 -23.02 -13.85
N LYS A 185 -28.02 -22.76 -15.17
CA LYS A 185 -26.88 -22.95 -16.05
C LYS A 185 -25.75 -22.00 -15.75
N ALA A 186 -26.05 -20.71 -15.42
CA ALA A 186 -25.08 -19.72 -14.98
C ALA A 186 -24.42 -20.07 -13.63
N LEU A 187 -25.13 -20.80 -12.74
CA LEU A 187 -24.55 -21.31 -11.49
C LEU A 187 -23.61 -22.50 -11.69
N GLN A 188 -23.64 -23.18 -12.83
CA GLN A 188 -22.72 -24.27 -13.18
C GLN A 188 -21.44 -23.73 -13.83
N GLU A 189 -21.41 -22.47 -14.28
CA GLU A 189 -20.18 -21.85 -14.75
C GLU A 189 -19.26 -21.57 -13.55
N PRO A 190 -17.94 -21.81 -13.68
CA PRO A 190 -17.01 -21.48 -12.60
C PRO A 190 -17.14 -20.01 -12.26
N ALA A 191 -17.29 -19.72 -10.96
CA ALA A 191 -17.40 -18.34 -10.47
C ALA A 191 -16.25 -17.48 -11.04
N PRO A 192 -16.52 -16.27 -11.52
CA PRO A 192 -15.47 -15.42 -12.07
C PRO A 192 -14.40 -15.22 -11.00
N LYS A 193 -13.11 -15.39 -11.39
CA LYS A 193 -11.97 -15.20 -10.50
C LYS A 193 -12.07 -13.89 -9.74
N ALA A 194 -11.78 -13.91 -8.46
CA ALA A 194 -11.72 -12.71 -7.64
C ALA A 194 -10.77 -11.67 -8.30
N VAL A 195 -11.10 -10.39 -8.18
CA VAL A 195 -10.26 -9.31 -8.79
C VAL A 195 -8.82 -9.40 -8.32
N ARG A 196 -8.60 -9.73 -7.04
CA ARG A 196 -7.25 -9.95 -6.50
C ARG A 196 -6.48 -11.01 -7.30
N GLU A 197 -7.11 -12.13 -7.63
CA GLU A 197 -6.49 -13.21 -8.41
C GLU A 197 -6.17 -12.76 -9.83
N ARG A 198 -7.09 -12.06 -10.48
CA ARG A 198 -6.86 -11.50 -11.83
C ARG A 198 -5.71 -10.51 -11.87
N ILE A 199 -5.62 -9.62 -10.86
CA ILE A 199 -4.51 -8.68 -10.74
C ILE A 199 -3.19 -9.42 -10.50
N ALA A 200 -3.18 -10.43 -9.62
CA ALA A 200 -1.98 -11.22 -9.35
C ALA A 200 -1.50 -11.99 -10.59
N GLU A 201 -2.41 -12.57 -11.36
CA GLU A 201 -2.11 -13.23 -12.63
C GLU A 201 -1.59 -12.25 -13.68
N GLN A 202 -2.24 -11.08 -13.82
CA GLN A 202 -1.80 -10.03 -14.72
C GLN A 202 -0.39 -9.55 -14.36
N ASN A 203 -0.14 -9.33 -13.07
CA ASN A 203 1.19 -8.92 -12.59
C ASN A 203 2.25 -9.98 -12.87
N LEU A 204 1.93 -11.27 -12.70
CA LEU A 204 2.85 -12.36 -13.05
C LEU A 204 3.19 -12.36 -14.54
N THR A 205 2.20 -12.17 -15.40
CA THR A 205 2.38 -12.05 -16.85
C THR A 205 3.26 -10.85 -17.17
N THR A 206 2.94 -9.66 -16.64
CA THR A 206 3.72 -8.44 -16.83
C THR A 206 5.18 -8.61 -16.42
N VAL A 207 5.44 -9.21 -15.24
CA VAL A 207 6.82 -9.41 -14.77
C VAL A 207 7.58 -10.43 -15.61
N ARG A 208 6.91 -11.47 -16.11
CA ARG A 208 7.53 -12.44 -17.03
C ARG A 208 7.87 -11.83 -18.37
N ASP A 209 6.97 -11.03 -18.93
CA ASP A 209 7.15 -10.40 -20.26
C ASP A 209 8.19 -9.29 -20.22
N THR A 210 8.19 -8.48 -19.15
CA THR A 210 9.13 -7.36 -18.96
C THR A 210 10.51 -7.83 -18.51
N GLY A 211 10.57 -8.91 -17.72
CA GLY A 211 11.75 -9.37 -17.02
C GLY A 211 12.00 -8.61 -15.71
N THR A 212 12.39 -9.34 -14.65
CA THR A 212 12.68 -8.75 -13.33
C THR A 212 13.82 -7.73 -13.40
N ALA A 213 14.85 -7.94 -14.24
CA ALA A 213 15.99 -7.05 -14.36
C ALA A 213 15.60 -5.62 -14.78
N ALA A 214 14.63 -5.47 -15.68
CA ALA A 214 14.18 -4.15 -16.13
C ALA A 214 13.39 -3.41 -15.01
N ILE A 215 12.60 -4.13 -14.24
CA ILE A 215 11.85 -3.60 -13.10
C ILE A 215 12.81 -3.26 -11.96
N ASP A 216 13.75 -4.15 -11.66
CA ASP A 216 14.76 -3.97 -10.61
C ASP A 216 15.65 -2.75 -10.90
N ALA A 217 16.04 -2.51 -12.16
CA ALA A 217 16.84 -1.35 -12.54
C ALA A 217 16.11 -0.03 -12.19
N VAL A 218 14.82 0.09 -12.49
CA VAL A 218 14.03 1.29 -12.15
C VAL A 218 13.87 1.45 -10.63
N LEU A 219 13.57 0.36 -9.92
CA LEU A 219 13.43 0.40 -8.47
C LEU A 219 14.74 0.74 -7.77
N THR A 220 15.87 0.23 -8.28
CA THR A 220 17.21 0.54 -7.76
C THR A 220 17.55 2.02 -7.93
N ASP A 221 17.32 2.57 -9.13
CA ASP A 221 17.57 3.98 -9.41
C ASP A 221 16.74 4.92 -8.50
N ILE A 222 15.45 4.58 -8.26
CA ILE A 222 14.61 5.32 -7.32
C ILE A 222 15.11 5.18 -5.87
N ALA A 223 15.55 3.98 -5.48
CA ALA A 223 16.07 3.73 -4.13
C ALA A 223 17.39 4.49 -3.90
N GLU A 224 18.26 4.58 -4.90
CA GLU A 224 19.51 5.36 -4.86
C GLU A 224 19.24 6.86 -4.76
N GLU A 225 18.27 7.40 -5.52
CA GLU A 225 17.85 8.81 -5.40
C GLU A 225 17.32 9.08 -3.99
N ARG A 226 16.44 8.20 -3.49
CA ARG A 226 15.88 8.29 -2.12
C ARG A 226 16.99 8.30 -1.08
N GLU A 227 17.93 7.35 -1.14
CA GLU A 227 19.01 7.23 -0.17
C GLU A 227 19.92 8.47 -0.20
N ALA A 228 20.33 8.91 -1.39
CA ALA A 228 21.15 10.12 -1.53
C ALA A 228 20.44 11.39 -0.99
N ALA A 229 19.13 11.50 -1.20
CA ALA A 229 18.34 12.62 -0.69
C ALA A 229 18.23 12.58 0.85
N HIS A 230 18.00 11.40 1.43
CA HIS A 230 17.96 11.21 2.89
C HIS A 230 19.30 11.50 3.54
N GLN A 231 20.40 11.03 2.99
CA GLN A 231 21.75 11.28 3.50
C GLN A 231 22.07 12.81 3.51
N ARG A 232 21.73 13.51 2.43
CA ARG A 232 21.90 14.97 2.38
C ARG A 232 21.08 15.69 3.45
N LEU A 233 19.83 15.24 3.67
CA LEU A 233 18.93 15.81 4.66
C LEU A 233 19.43 15.54 6.09
N LEU A 234 19.82 14.31 6.39
CA LEU A 234 20.38 13.94 7.71
C LEU A 234 21.66 14.71 8.01
N ALA A 235 22.58 14.86 7.04
CA ALA A 235 23.82 15.63 7.18
C ALA A 235 23.54 17.11 7.46
N ARG A 236 22.56 17.71 6.76
CA ARG A 236 22.17 19.12 6.94
C ARG A 236 21.63 19.39 8.36
N HIS A 237 20.88 18.45 8.91
CA HIS A 237 20.27 18.57 10.23
C HIS A 237 21.08 17.94 11.38
N GLY A 238 22.33 17.53 11.12
CA GLY A 238 23.23 16.95 12.13
C GLY A 238 22.72 15.63 12.72
N ARG A 239 21.87 14.89 12.01
CA ARG A 239 21.30 13.61 12.44
C ARG A 239 22.10 12.46 11.85
N ARG A 240 22.25 11.36 12.63
CA ARG A 240 22.76 10.11 12.10
C ARG A 240 21.61 9.30 11.54
N GLY A 241 21.76 8.80 10.31
CA GLY A 241 20.80 7.86 9.72
C GLY A 241 20.77 6.53 10.50
N PRO A 242 19.71 5.74 10.32
CA PRO A 242 19.66 4.37 10.84
C PRO A 242 20.89 3.61 10.30
N GLN A 243 21.63 2.99 11.21
CA GLN A 243 22.74 2.11 10.80
C GLN A 243 22.13 0.85 10.20
N ARG A 244 22.25 0.68 8.88
CA ARG A 244 21.90 -0.61 8.27
C ARG A 244 22.68 -1.71 8.98
N ARG A 245 21.98 -2.64 9.61
CA ARG A 245 22.57 -3.88 10.06
C ARG A 245 22.88 -4.68 8.80
N ASP A 246 24.17 -4.96 8.57
CA ASP A 246 24.56 -5.89 7.52
C ASP A 246 23.84 -7.22 7.74
N PRO A 247 23.20 -7.79 6.72
CA PRO A 247 22.67 -9.13 6.81
C PRO A 247 23.85 -10.10 6.89
N GLY A 248 24.11 -10.64 8.11
CA GLY A 248 25.04 -11.73 8.30
C GLY A 248 24.54 -13.02 7.68
#